data_c8b915adbc3f14a44ccdf171381445f5
#
_entry.id   c8b915adbc3f14a44ccdf171381445f5
#
_cell.length_a   1.000
_cell.length_b   1.000
_cell.length_c   1.000
_cell.angle_alpha   90.00
_cell.angle_beta   90.00
_cell.angle_gamma   90.00
#
_symmetry.space_group_name_H-M   'P 1'
#
loop_
_entity.id
_entity.type
_entity.pdbx_description
1 polymer ?
#
loop_
_entity_poly.entity_id
_entity_poly.type
_entity_poly.pdbx_seq_one_letter_code
_entity_poly.pdbx_strand_id
1 'polypeptide(L)'
;MAAALTAASETRDSQLRCLEPNVDAPVGLIRALRADLAPRACADVIVASEAGKSGQTRELADTLVALGVGARLNRSVRQPPLPRPPFTKAEFLKHFKEVLSPWIAEQAHAIDVLSKVGPRLSSYARSVVALEAGLADMRFVGVARSIDLPQEMKDDPEVKETYLVALEQALEPRVLRGRDATLVGIGELARQGVTRDARLSEARKLLSELYAGRRIDALDRLLLPALPPAAQATTPLKLAANLPAFYALRLDPAPTIDDPTLLRARLEQGVPPALWLSALPASASPELAALAQRALFQLGQMYFWAEPFARAAAIETPASDANATLVTGLAKVLARGPRNAAALMLGPPTLPPELRDTTALDALAKAKGQGPVAGLAEFDAAYLRGLAPPANDPAFWKEQRARFERAQKALVDKPSQANAADLAKAAADTEKELRKPAKP
;
A
#
# COMPACT_ATOMS: atom_id res chain seq x y z
N MET A 1 19.89 14.38 17.60
CA MET A 1 18.89 13.60 16.87
C MET A 1 18.40 12.38 17.68
N ALA A 2 19.27 11.45 18.10
CA ALA A 2 18.85 10.30 18.93
C ALA A 2 18.12 10.70 20.21
N ALA A 3 18.62 11.70 20.94
CA ALA A 3 17.94 12.26 22.12
C ALA A 3 16.54 12.83 21.80
N ALA A 4 16.38 13.51 20.66
CA ALA A 4 15.10 14.01 20.20
C ALA A 4 14.12 12.88 19.84
N LEU A 5 14.59 11.81 19.20
CA LEU A 5 13.79 10.62 18.93
C LEU A 5 13.36 9.91 20.20
N THR A 6 14.23 9.83 21.20
CA THR A 6 13.90 9.25 22.51
C THR A 6 12.86 10.10 23.24
N ALA A 7 13.02 11.43 23.25
CA ALA A 7 12.06 12.34 23.84
C ALA A 7 10.68 12.30 23.14
N ALA A 8 10.64 11.97 21.85
CA ALA A 8 9.39 11.81 21.09
C ALA A 8 8.68 10.47 21.35
N SER A 9 9.24 9.55 22.15
CA SER A 9 8.61 8.25 22.50
C SER A 9 7.48 8.35 23.53
N GLU A 10 6.97 9.54 23.76
CA GLU A 10 5.85 9.82 24.66
C GLU A 10 4.55 9.10 24.25
N THR A 11 3.62 9.03 25.19
CA THR A 11 2.31 8.45 24.94
C THR A 11 1.57 9.19 23.82
N ARG A 12 0.65 8.50 23.15
CA ARG A 12 -0.16 9.09 22.06
C ARG A 12 -0.84 10.41 22.47
N ASP A 13 -1.28 10.51 23.70
CA ASP A 13 -1.96 11.71 24.19
C ASP A 13 -1.02 12.91 24.33
N SER A 14 0.21 12.67 24.79
CA SER A 14 1.25 13.72 24.81
C SER A 14 1.69 14.15 23.41
N GLN A 15 1.69 13.22 22.45
CA GLN A 15 2.00 13.51 21.05
C GLN A 15 0.95 14.40 20.36
N LEU A 16 -0.26 14.41 20.87
CA LEU A 16 -1.38 15.20 20.36
C LEU A 16 -1.53 16.59 21.04
N ARG A 17 -0.67 16.90 21.98
CA ARG A 17 -0.61 18.24 22.58
C ARG A 17 0.04 19.19 21.59
N CYS A 18 -0.80 19.94 20.88
CA CYS A 18 -0.40 20.78 19.76
C CYS A 18 0.49 21.94 20.10
N LEU A 19 0.41 22.47 21.29
CA LEU A 19 0.92 23.78 21.66
C LEU A 19 1.48 23.74 23.08
N GLU A 20 2.44 22.87 23.36
CA GLU A 20 3.20 23.05 24.60
C GLU A 20 4.22 24.17 24.39
N PRO A 21 4.12 25.28 25.13
CA PRO A 21 5.18 26.27 25.15
C PRO A 21 6.46 25.57 25.64
N ASN A 22 7.59 25.86 24.99
CA ASN A 22 8.92 25.35 25.35
C ASN A 22 9.29 23.92 24.90
N VAL A 23 8.65 23.37 23.88
CA VAL A 23 9.15 22.14 23.26
C VAL A 23 10.37 22.46 22.39
N ASP A 24 11.46 21.70 22.58
CA ASP A 24 12.62 21.77 21.70
C ASP A 24 12.22 21.53 20.24
N ALA A 25 12.71 22.36 19.30
CA ALA A 25 12.33 22.34 17.91
C ALA A 25 12.48 20.95 17.24
N PRO A 26 13.55 20.16 17.45
CA PRO A 26 13.64 18.80 16.95
C PRO A 26 12.54 17.86 17.48
N VAL A 27 12.18 17.98 18.75
CA VAL A 27 11.09 17.21 19.37
C VAL A 27 9.75 17.62 18.81
N GLY A 28 9.51 18.92 18.64
CA GLY A 28 8.29 19.45 18.02
C GLY A 28 8.11 18.93 16.59
N LEU A 29 9.18 18.91 15.80
CA LEU A 29 9.17 18.37 14.44
C LEU A 29 8.80 16.88 14.43
N ILE A 30 9.42 16.07 15.28
CA ILE A 30 9.12 14.62 15.35
C ILE A 30 7.68 14.41 15.80
N ARG A 31 7.17 15.18 16.75
CA ARG A 31 5.76 15.13 17.17
C ARG A 31 4.82 15.47 16.02
N ALA A 32 5.11 16.51 15.25
CA ALA A 32 4.33 16.89 14.08
C ALA A 32 4.26 15.76 13.05
N LEU A 33 5.40 15.15 12.72
CA LEU A 33 5.50 14.04 11.77
C LEU A 33 4.73 12.79 12.22
N ARG A 34 4.69 12.53 13.52
CA ARG A 34 3.92 11.42 14.11
C ARG A 34 2.43 11.73 14.19
N ALA A 35 2.08 12.98 14.50
CA ALA A 35 0.70 13.43 14.60
C ALA A 35 -0.02 13.42 13.24
N ASP A 36 0.72 13.60 12.14
CA ASP A 36 0.19 13.47 10.79
C ASP A 36 -0.45 12.09 10.52
N LEU A 37 0.04 11.05 11.18
CA LEU A 37 -0.53 9.70 11.12
C LEU A 37 -1.75 9.51 12.03
N ALA A 38 -2.10 10.51 12.85
CA ALA A 38 -3.21 10.44 13.79
C ALA A 38 -4.47 11.12 13.22
N PRO A 39 -5.67 10.62 13.55
CA PRO A 39 -6.93 11.22 13.08
C PRO A 39 -7.21 12.60 13.69
N ARG A 40 -6.45 13.04 14.70
CA ARG A 40 -6.58 14.35 15.34
C ARG A 40 -5.46 15.29 14.90
N ALA A 41 -5.81 16.50 14.71
CA ALA A 41 -5.13 17.44 13.89
C ALA A 41 -4.54 18.61 14.66
N CYS A 42 -3.48 18.34 15.33
CA CYS A 42 -2.53 19.39 15.68
C CYS A 42 -1.41 19.52 14.64
N ALA A 43 -1.31 18.55 13.76
CA ALA A 43 -0.21 18.44 12.80
C ALA A 43 -0.07 19.68 11.93
N ASP A 44 -1.16 20.25 11.43
CA ASP A 44 -1.13 21.45 10.59
C ASP A 44 -0.60 22.69 11.32
N VAL A 45 -0.93 22.86 12.61
CA VAL A 45 -0.45 24.00 13.40
C VAL A 45 1.05 23.85 13.68
N ILE A 46 1.48 22.68 14.12
CA ILE A 46 2.90 22.40 14.39
C ILE A 46 3.70 22.45 13.09
N VAL A 47 3.18 21.87 12.02
CA VAL A 47 3.80 21.90 10.70
C VAL A 47 3.94 23.31 10.18
N ALA A 48 2.91 24.14 10.29
CA ALA A 48 2.97 25.55 9.89
C ALA A 48 4.00 26.34 10.73
N SER A 49 4.14 26.03 12.03
CA SER A 49 5.12 26.68 12.89
C SER A 49 6.55 26.25 12.62
N GLU A 50 6.76 25.01 12.14
CA GLU A 50 8.08 24.47 11.81
C GLU A 50 8.52 24.77 10.36
N ALA A 51 7.54 24.90 9.43
CA ALA A 51 7.79 25.18 8.03
C ALA A 51 8.35 26.58 7.83
N GLY A 52 9.53 26.83 7.69
CA GLY A 52 10.16 28.15 7.50
C GLY A 52 11.15 28.53 8.58
N LYS A 53 11.38 27.67 9.59
CA LYS A 53 12.48 27.87 10.51
C LYS A 53 13.82 27.73 9.78
N SER A 54 14.76 28.61 10.16
CA SER A 54 16.11 28.58 9.58
C SER A 54 16.82 27.25 9.82
N GLY A 55 17.63 26.82 8.85
CA GLY A 55 18.42 25.58 8.94
C GLY A 55 17.72 24.30 8.46
N GLN A 56 16.47 24.37 8.00
CA GLN A 56 15.80 23.24 7.36
C GLN A 56 16.25 23.07 5.91
N THR A 57 16.40 21.81 5.47
CA THR A 57 16.56 21.54 4.06
C THR A 57 15.25 21.84 3.32
N ARG A 58 15.36 22.23 2.04
CA ARG A 58 14.17 22.46 1.21
C ARG A 58 13.24 21.25 1.18
N GLU A 59 13.77 20.04 1.09
CA GLU A 59 12.99 18.80 1.10
C GLU A 59 12.17 18.63 2.39
N LEU A 60 12.76 18.96 3.53
CA LEU A 60 12.05 18.91 4.80
C LEU A 60 10.95 19.96 4.88
N ALA A 61 11.25 21.20 4.51
CA ALA A 61 10.27 22.29 4.49
C ALA A 61 9.09 21.96 3.54
N ASP A 62 9.39 21.52 2.33
CA ASP A 62 8.39 21.10 1.34
C ASP A 62 7.49 19.98 1.89
N THR A 63 8.09 19.01 2.57
CA THR A 63 7.35 17.88 3.14
C THR A 63 6.45 18.32 4.28
N LEU A 64 6.91 19.22 5.15
CA LEU A 64 6.08 19.77 6.22
C LEU A 64 4.87 20.52 5.66
N VAL A 65 5.06 21.29 4.59
CA VAL A 65 3.95 21.95 3.88
C VAL A 65 2.96 20.94 3.33
N ALA A 66 3.46 19.89 2.64
CA ALA A 66 2.62 18.85 2.08
C ALA A 66 1.80 18.11 3.15
N LEU A 67 2.43 17.78 4.28
CA LEU A 67 1.77 17.11 5.40
C LEU A 67 0.71 17.98 6.04
N GLY A 68 0.99 19.27 6.26
CA GLY A 68 0.05 20.20 6.87
C GLY A 68 -1.20 20.41 6.01
N VAL A 69 -1.01 20.65 4.72
CA VAL A 69 -2.14 20.85 3.80
C VAL A 69 -2.91 19.54 3.60
N GLY A 70 -2.21 18.42 3.48
CA GLY A 70 -2.83 17.09 3.35
C GLY A 70 -3.63 16.70 4.59
N ALA A 71 -3.09 16.93 5.78
CA ALA A 71 -3.79 16.66 7.04
C ALA A 71 -5.08 17.48 7.16
N ARG A 72 -5.05 18.75 6.78
CA ARG A 72 -6.22 19.63 6.78
C ARG A 72 -7.33 19.12 5.85
N LEU A 73 -6.97 18.81 4.62
CA LEU A 73 -7.90 18.24 3.64
C LEU A 73 -8.50 16.92 4.12
N ASN A 74 -7.65 16.04 4.64
CA ASN A 74 -8.03 14.72 5.13
C ASN A 74 -9.05 14.80 6.28
N ARG A 75 -8.89 15.73 7.23
CA ARG A 75 -9.85 15.91 8.32
C ARG A 75 -11.21 16.32 7.81
N SER A 76 -11.25 17.31 6.94
CA SER A 76 -12.48 17.82 6.39
C SER A 76 -13.28 16.73 5.66
N VAL A 77 -12.61 15.84 4.90
CA VAL A 77 -13.27 14.73 4.19
C VAL A 77 -13.71 13.59 5.11
N ARG A 78 -12.99 13.34 6.19
CA ARG A 78 -13.34 12.23 7.14
C ARG A 78 -14.53 12.54 8.05
N GLN A 79 -14.95 13.78 8.12
CA GLN A 79 -16.08 14.22 8.94
C GLN A 79 -17.13 14.94 8.08
N PRO A 80 -17.75 14.23 7.11
CA PRO A 80 -18.77 14.82 6.27
C PRO A 80 -19.99 15.20 7.12
N PRO A 81 -20.56 16.38 6.92
CA PRO A 81 -21.75 16.79 7.63
C PRO A 81 -22.99 16.13 7.03
N LEU A 82 -23.16 14.83 7.26
CA LEU A 82 -24.29 14.08 6.71
C LEU A 82 -25.61 14.39 7.47
N PRO A 83 -26.75 14.42 6.75
CA PRO A 83 -28.05 14.51 7.38
C PRO A 83 -28.33 13.24 8.19
N ARG A 84 -29.09 13.35 9.29
CA ARG A 84 -29.46 12.20 10.11
C ARG A 84 -30.82 11.66 9.63
N PRO A 85 -30.88 10.39 9.17
CA PRO A 85 -32.14 9.78 8.79
C PRO A 85 -33.02 9.49 10.03
N PRO A 86 -34.37 9.42 9.89
CA PRO A 86 -35.10 9.66 8.64
C PRO A 86 -35.26 11.17 8.34
N PHE A 87 -35.31 11.52 7.07
CA PHE A 87 -35.52 12.90 6.63
C PHE A 87 -36.35 12.93 5.36
N THR A 88 -37.10 14.03 5.17
CA THR A 88 -37.92 14.32 3.98
C THR A 88 -37.04 14.88 2.84
N LYS A 89 -37.57 14.87 1.63
CA LYS A 89 -36.92 15.51 0.48
C LYS A 89 -36.65 17.00 0.72
N ALA A 90 -37.60 17.71 1.35
CA ALA A 90 -37.45 19.12 1.66
C ALA A 90 -36.30 19.41 2.67
N GLU A 91 -36.22 18.59 3.72
CA GLU A 91 -35.13 18.65 4.71
C GLU A 91 -33.78 18.35 4.09
N PHE A 92 -33.72 17.32 3.23
CA PHE A 92 -32.51 16.99 2.50
C PHE A 92 -32.05 18.15 1.61
N LEU A 93 -32.94 18.74 0.83
CA LEU A 93 -32.59 19.88 -0.05
C LEU A 93 -32.12 21.09 0.73
N LYS A 94 -32.74 21.38 1.86
CA LYS A 94 -32.29 22.45 2.77
C LYS A 94 -30.90 22.17 3.31
N HIS A 95 -30.67 20.97 3.86
CA HIS A 95 -29.37 20.54 4.37
C HIS A 95 -28.28 20.54 3.29
N PHE A 96 -28.61 20.08 2.09
CA PHE A 96 -27.71 20.11 0.94
C PHE A 96 -27.26 21.55 0.63
N LYS A 97 -28.20 22.47 0.55
CA LYS A 97 -27.92 23.87 0.20
C LYS A 97 -27.11 24.59 1.30
N GLU A 98 -27.51 24.40 2.56
CA GLU A 98 -26.97 25.18 3.67
C GLU A 98 -25.69 24.58 4.26
N VAL A 99 -25.47 23.26 4.14
CA VAL A 99 -24.40 22.54 4.83
C VAL A 99 -23.51 21.77 3.86
N LEU A 100 -24.08 20.89 3.03
CA LEU A 100 -23.26 20.04 2.15
C LEU A 100 -22.61 20.82 1.01
N SER A 101 -23.31 21.74 0.38
CA SER A 101 -22.76 22.53 -0.73
C SER A 101 -21.57 23.40 -0.33
N PRO A 102 -21.61 24.16 0.80
CA PRO A 102 -20.43 24.84 1.30
C PRO A 102 -19.26 23.91 1.64
N TRP A 103 -19.53 22.78 2.27
CA TRP A 103 -18.51 21.77 2.57
C TRP A 103 -17.88 21.18 1.30
N ILE A 104 -18.67 20.88 0.26
CA ILE A 104 -18.18 20.44 -1.06
C ILE A 104 -17.26 21.51 -1.68
N ALA A 105 -17.65 22.77 -1.60
CA ALA A 105 -16.86 23.88 -2.13
C ALA A 105 -15.53 24.05 -1.39
N GLU A 106 -15.52 23.88 -0.06
CA GLU A 106 -14.28 23.88 0.75
C GLU A 106 -13.34 22.75 0.34
N GLN A 107 -13.86 21.53 0.10
CA GLN A 107 -13.07 20.40 -0.39
C GLN A 107 -12.45 20.71 -1.76
N ALA A 108 -13.23 21.24 -2.68
CA ALA A 108 -12.76 21.59 -4.02
C ALA A 108 -11.65 22.64 -3.96
N HIS A 109 -11.80 23.66 -3.11
CA HIS A 109 -10.78 24.68 -2.91
C HIS A 109 -9.49 24.11 -2.32
N ALA A 110 -9.58 23.23 -1.31
CA ALA A 110 -8.41 22.59 -0.71
C ALA A 110 -7.64 21.74 -1.72
N ILE A 111 -8.33 20.99 -2.57
CA ILE A 111 -7.71 20.20 -3.67
C ILE A 111 -7.06 21.13 -4.71
N ASP A 112 -7.68 22.25 -5.05
CA ASP A 112 -7.10 23.22 -5.97
C ASP A 112 -5.79 23.82 -5.41
N VAL A 113 -5.74 24.14 -4.12
CA VAL A 113 -4.51 24.59 -3.45
C VAL A 113 -3.42 23.51 -3.54
N LEU A 114 -3.74 22.25 -3.24
CA LEU A 114 -2.79 21.13 -3.36
C LEU A 114 -2.27 20.98 -4.80
N SER A 115 -3.14 21.10 -5.78
CA SER A 115 -2.77 20.98 -7.20
C SER A 115 -1.83 22.09 -7.66
N LYS A 116 -1.95 23.27 -7.11
CA LYS A 116 -1.06 24.43 -7.42
C LYS A 116 0.29 24.33 -6.71
N VAL A 117 0.32 23.80 -5.52
CA VAL A 117 1.53 23.69 -4.69
C VAL A 117 2.33 22.45 -5.06
N GLY A 118 1.66 21.31 -5.28
CA GLY A 118 2.28 20.00 -5.47
C GLY A 118 3.43 19.95 -6.48
N PRO A 119 3.30 20.48 -7.71
CA PRO A 119 4.36 20.44 -8.72
C PRO A 119 5.66 21.13 -8.34
N ARG A 120 5.61 22.06 -7.37
CA ARG A 120 6.77 22.84 -6.91
C ARG A 120 7.52 22.17 -5.75
N LEU A 121 6.94 21.14 -5.17
CA LEU A 121 7.50 20.45 -4.02
C LEU A 121 8.55 19.41 -4.42
N SER A 122 9.40 19.04 -3.49
CA SER A 122 10.36 17.93 -3.63
C SER A 122 9.64 16.59 -3.82
N SER A 123 10.35 15.58 -4.30
CA SER A 123 9.74 14.32 -4.78
C SER A 123 8.85 13.62 -3.74
N TYR A 124 9.29 13.52 -2.47
CA TYR A 124 8.45 12.90 -1.43
C TYR A 124 7.23 13.76 -1.10
N ALA A 125 7.40 15.06 -0.96
CA ALA A 125 6.32 15.99 -0.71
C ALA A 125 5.27 15.95 -1.83
N ARG A 126 5.70 15.83 -3.10
CA ARG A 126 4.81 15.62 -4.24
C ARG A 126 3.99 14.35 -4.12
N SER A 127 4.61 13.23 -3.72
CA SER A 127 3.87 11.98 -3.52
C SER A 127 2.82 12.10 -2.42
N VAL A 128 3.16 12.76 -1.31
CA VAL A 128 2.21 13.02 -0.22
C VAL A 128 1.03 13.84 -0.73
N VAL A 129 1.28 14.96 -1.41
CA VAL A 129 0.20 15.82 -1.94
C VAL A 129 -0.68 15.08 -2.95
N ALA A 130 -0.08 14.34 -3.87
CA ALA A 130 -0.83 13.57 -4.87
C ALA A 130 -1.70 12.49 -4.22
N LEU A 131 -1.16 11.76 -3.23
CA LEU A 131 -1.92 10.77 -2.47
C LEU A 131 -3.05 11.41 -1.68
N GLU A 132 -2.80 12.50 -0.96
CA GLU A 132 -3.84 13.16 -0.16
C GLU A 132 -4.96 13.74 -1.03
N ALA A 133 -4.64 14.31 -2.18
CA ALA A 133 -5.64 14.78 -3.14
C ALA A 133 -6.47 13.60 -3.69
N GLY A 134 -5.82 12.52 -4.09
CA GLY A 134 -6.48 11.33 -4.59
C GLY A 134 -7.35 10.65 -3.53
N LEU A 135 -6.82 10.49 -2.31
CA LEU A 135 -7.56 9.94 -1.17
C LEU A 135 -8.79 10.79 -0.82
N ALA A 136 -8.67 12.11 -0.88
CA ALA A 136 -9.78 13.00 -0.59
C ALA A 136 -10.93 12.82 -1.61
N ASP A 137 -10.62 12.78 -2.89
CA ASP A 137 -11.63 12.54 -3.93
C ASP A 137 -12.26 11.15 -3.80
N MET A 138 -11.47 10.11 -3.57
CA MET A 138 -11.99 8.75 -3.41
C MET A 138 -12.87 8.61 -2.17
N ARG A 139 -12.47 9.19 -1.04
CA ARG A 139 -13.28 9.22 0.18
C ARG A 139 -14.58 10.01 -0.04
N PHE A 140 -14.51 11.16 -0.72
CA PHE A 140 -15.69 11.93 -1.07
C PHE A 140 -16.69 11.09 -1.88
N VAL A 141 -16.21 10.36 -2.88
CA VAL A 141 -17.05 9.44 -3.67
C VAL A 141 -17.70 8.39 -2.79
N GLY A 142 -16.94 7.77 -1.88
CA GLY A 142 -17.48 6.81 -0.91
C GLY A 142 -18.56 7.41 -0.01
N VAL A 143 -18.33 8.62 0.51
CA VAL A 143 -19.30 9.37 1.32
C VAL A 143 -20.56 9.68 0.51
N ALA A 144 -20.42 10.23 -0.69
CA ALA A 144 -21.56 10.59 -1.53
C ALA A 144 -22.44 9.39 -1.85
N ARG A 145 -21.85 8.23 -2.15
CA ARG A 145 -22.57 6.97 -2.36
C ARG A 145 -23.24 6.41 -1.10
N SER A 146 -22.75 6.77 0.08
CA SER A 146 -23.29 6.31 1.37
C SER A 146 -24.42 7.20 1.92
N ILE A 147 -24.70 8.34 1.29
CA ILE A 147 -25.78 9.23 1.73
C ILE A 147 -27.12 8.49 1.58
N ASP A 148 -27.84 8.42 2.70
CA ASP A 148 -29.17 7.82 2.70
C ASP A 148 -30.17 8.67 1.88
N LEU A 149 -31.12 8.02 1.21
CA LEU A 149 -32.12 8.71 0.42
C LEU A 149 -33.30 9.12 1.28
N PRO A 150 -33.97 10.26 0.95
CA PRO A 150 -35.28 10.57 1.52
C PRO A 150 -36.27 9.43 1.30
N GLN A 151 -37.19 9.26 2.27
CA GLN A 151 -38.13 8.14 2.22
C GLN A 151 -38.98 8.15 0.94
N GLU A 152 -39.41 9.33 0.52
CA GLU A 152 -40.20 9.51 -0.71
C GLU A 152 -39.47 9.04 -1.99
N MET A 153 -38.13 9.07 -1.98
CA MET A 153 -37.29 8.59 -3.09
C MET A 153 -37.00 7.09 -2.99
N LYS A 154 -37.03 6.52 -1.78
CA LYS A 154 -36.81 5.08 -1.59
C LYS A 154 -38.04 4.28 -2.06
N ASP A 155 -39.23 4.85 -1.90
CA ASP A 155 -40.49 4.20 -2.20
C ASP A 155 -40.84 4.24 -3.71
N ASP A 156 -40.11 5.05 -4.50
CA ASP A 156 -40.25 5.15 -5.94
C ASP A 156 -39.02 4.58 -6.66
N PRO A 157 -39.10 3.37 -7.25
CA PRO A 157 -37.96 2.73 -7.91
C PRO A 157 -37.38 3.52 -9.09
N GLU A 158 -38.25 4.19 -9.87
CA GLU A 158 -37.84 4.96 -11.07
C GLU A 158 -37.09 6.23 -10.66
N VAL A 159 -37.57 6.94 -9.65
CA VAL A 159 -36.93 8.12 -9.10
C VAL A 159 -35.57 7.73 -8.45
N LYS A 160 -35.52 6.60 -7.74
CA LYS A 160 -34.29 6.08 -7.13
C LYS A 160 -33.26 5.75 -8.20
N GLU A 161 -33.63 5.05 -9.26
CA GLU A 161 -32.71 4.70 -10.35
C GLU A 161 -32.20 5.94 -11.07
N THR A 162 -33.08 6.88 -11.40
CA THR A 162 -32.71 8.16 -12.01
C THR A 162 -31.73 8.95 -11.15
N TYR A 163 -31.95 8.99 -9.81
CA TYR A 163 -31.06 9.64 -8.89
C TYR A 163 -29.67 8.97 -8.87
N LEU A 164 -29.62 7.64 -8.80
CA LEU A 164 -28.35 6.91 -8.77
C LEU A 164 -27.53 7.13 -10.04
N VAL A 165 -28.17 7.12 -11.21
CA VAL A 165 -27.51 7.41 -12.48
C VAL A 165 -26.97 8.84 -12.49
N ALA A 166 -27.75 9.83 -12.07
CA ALA A 166 -27.32 11.22 -12.01
C ALA A 166 -26.18 11.42 -10.99
N LEU A 167 -26.23 10.74 -9.84
CA LEU A 167 -25.17 10.77 -8.84
C LEU A 167 -23.85 10.23 -9.41
N GLU A 168 -23.87 9.05 -10.07
CA GLU A 168 -22.67 8.46 -10.66
C GLU A 168 -22.08 9.37 -11.73
N GLN A 169 -22.90 9.98 -12.59
CA GLN A 169 -22.44 10.96 -13.59
C GLN A 169 -21.79 12.19 -12.93
N ALA A 170 -22.38 12.70 -11.84
CA ALA A 170 -21.82 13.83 -11.09
C ALA A 170 -20.51 13.48 -10.38
N LEU A 171 -20.31 12.23 -9.97
CA LEU A 171 -19.12 11.76 -9.27
C LEU A 171 -17.98 11.38 -10.23
N GLU A 172 -18.27 11.05 -11.49
CA GLU A 172 -17.28 10.56 -12.44
C GLU A 172 -16.00 11.44 -12.54
N PRO A 173 -16.08 12.79 -12.66
CA PRO A 173 -14.87 13.61 -12.69
C PRO A 173 -13.99 13.48 -11.45
N ARG A 174 -14.59 13.27 -10.27
CA ARG A 174 -13.85 13.04 -9.02
C ARG A 174 -13.25 11.65 -8.95
N VAL A 175 -14.00 10.64 -9.43
CA VAL A 175 -13.50 9.25 -9.52
C VAL A 175 -12.25 9.23 -10.39
N LEU A 176 -12.29 9.81 -11.58
CA LEU A 176 -11.16 9.85 -12.51
C LEU A 176 -9.96 10.62 -11.93
N ARG A 177 -10.20 11.83 -11.41
CA ARG A 177 -9.14 12.64 -10.79
C ARG A 177 -8.54 11.96 -9.57
N GLY A 178 -9.36 11.38 -8.70
CA GLY A 178 -8.92 10.66 -7.50
C GLY A 178 -8.03 9.47 -7.85
N ARG A 179 -8.43 8.68 -8.86
CA ARG A 179 -7.62 7.60 -9.42
C ARG A 179 -6.27 8.11 -9.91
N ASP A 180 -6.28 9.09 -10.81
CA ASP A 180 -5.09 9.54 -11.49
C ASP A 180 -4.08 10.18 -10.53
N ALA A 181 -4.56 11.03 -9.61
CA ALA A 181 -3.72 11.62 -8.55
C ALA A 181 -3.11 10.54 -7.64
N THR A 182 -3.90 9.54 -7.25
CA THR A 182 -3.42 8.43 -6.42
C THR A 182 -2.36 7.61 -7.14
N LEU A 183 -2.54 7.28 -8.41
CA LEU A 183 -1.56 6.54 -9.20
C LEU A 183 -0.25 7.32 -9.37
N VAL A 184 -0.32 8.65 -9.55
CA VAL A 184 0.87 9.52 -9.57
C VAL A 184 1.60 9.44 -8.23
N GLY A 185 0.89 9.57 -7.11
CA GLY A 185 1.49 9.49 -5.77
C GLY A 185 2.13 8.15 -5.48
N ILE A 186 1.46 7.05 -5.85
CA ILE A 186 2.00 5.68 -5.75
C ILE A 186 3.27 5.54 -6.59
N GLY A 187 3.26 6.01 -7.85
CA GLY A 187 4.43 5.95 -8.73
C GLY A 187 5.63 6.74 -8.19
N GLU A 188 5.40 7.89 -7.57
CA GLU A 188 6.46 8.67 -6.92
C GLU A 188 7.03 7.96 -5.68
N LEU A 189 6.19 7.34 -4.83
CA LEU A 189 6.66 6.52 -3.70
C LEU A 189 7.45 5.29 -4.17
N ALA A 190 7.02 4.65 -5.24
CA ALA A 190 7.74 3.52 -5.83
C ALA A 190 9.17 3.88 -6.23
N ARG A 191 9.36 5.02 -6.91
CA ARG A 191 10.69 5.52 -7.30
C ARG A 191 11.59 5.83 -6.11
N GLN A 192 11.01 6.15 -4.96
CA GLN A 192 11.72 6.39 -3.72
C GLN A 192 11.93 5.12 -2.90
N GLY A 193 11.39 3.99 -3.33
CA GLY A 193 11.50 2.71 -2.65
C GLY A 193 10.71 2.61 -1.35
N VAL A 194 9.70 3.45 -1.14
CA VAL A 194 8.88 3.43 0.08
C VAL A 194 7.97 2.20 0.06
N THR A 195 8.15 1.27 0.97
CA THR A 195 7.35 0.04 1.05
C THR A 195 6.34 0.04 2.20
N ARG A 196 6.39 1.03 3.08
CA ARG A 196 5.47 1.17 4.20
C ARG A 196 5.11 2.63 4.42
N ASP A 197 3.86 2.96 4.14
CA ASP A 197 3.26 4.27 4.42
C ASP A 197 1.76 4.07 4.59
N ALA A 198 1.15 4.75 5.58
CA ALA A 198 -0.27 4.61 5.88
C ALA A 198 -1.15 5.11 4.73
N ARG A 199 -0.73 6.18 4.02
CA ARG A 199 -1.42 6.72 2.85
C ARG A 199 -1.38 5.75 1.69
N LEU A 200 -0.23 5.13 1.46
CA LEU A 200 -0.07 4.10 0.44
C LEU A 200 -1.02 2.92 0.68
N SER A 201 -1.09 2.43 1.92
CA SER A 201 -1.97 1.32 2.28
C SER A 201 -3.44 1.66 2.07
N GLU A 202 -3.86 2.86 2.48
CA GLU A 202 -5.23 3.34 2.30
C GLU A 202 -5.54 3.60 0.81
N ALA A 203 -4.61 4.16 0.06
CA ALA A 203 -4.75 4.40 -1.37
C ALA A 203 -4.97 3.09 -2.15
N ARG A 204 -4.17 2.07 -1.85
CA ARG A 204 -4.32 0.73 -2.45
C ARG A 204 -5.69 0.13 -2.13
N LYS A 205 -6.13 0.23 -0.86
CA LYS A 205 -7.44 -0.25 -0.42
C LYS A 205 -8.57 0.44 -1.19
N LEU A 206 -8.60 1.77 -1.21
CA LEU A 206 -9.66 2.53 -1.87
C LEU A 206 -9.67 2.32 -3.40
N LEU A 207 -8.51 2.23 -4.04
CA LEU A 207 -8.43 1.89 -5.46
C LEU A 207 -9.00 0.49 -5.73
N SER A 208 -8.70 -0.49 -4.89
CA SER A 208 -9.23 -1.85 -5.02
C SER A 208 -10.76 -1.87 -4.86
N GLU A 209 -11.30 -1.12 -3.91
CA GLU A 209 -12.74 -1.02 -3.65
C GLU A 209 -13.49 -0.32 -4.81
N LEU A 210 -12.96 0.80 -5.30
CA LEU A 210 -13.64 1.61 -6.32
C LEU A 210 -13.60 1.00 -7.71
N TYR A 211 -12.55 0.27 -8.06
CA TYR A 211 -12.36 -0.26 -9.42
C TYR A 211 -12.62 -1.75 -9.54
N ALA A 212 -13.19 -2.40 -8.50
CA ALA A 212 -13.50 -3.83 -8.44
C ALA A 212 -12.35 -4.73 -8.93
N GLY A 213 -11.15 -4.17 -9.02
CA GLY A 213 -9.97 -4.79 -9.55
C GLY A 213 -8.90 -4.89 -8.46
N ARG A 214 -8.55 -6.10 -8.09
CA ARG A 214 -7.58 -6.38 -7.05
C ARG A 214 -6.20 -6.69 -7.60
N ARG A 215 -5.89 -6.17 -8.79
CA ARG A 215 -4.56 -6.34 -9.36
C ARG A 215 -3.50 -5.66 -8.51
N ILE A 216 -3.88 -4.54 -7.89
CA ILE A 216 -3.02 -3.76 -7.01
C ILE A 216 -2.49 -4.56 -5.80
N ASP A 217 -3.29 -5.51 -5.30
CA ASP A 217 -2.96 -6.38 -4.17
C ASP A 217 -2.76 -7.85 -4.60
N ALA A 218 -2.72 -8.11 -5.91
CA ALA A 218 -2.61 -9.46 -6.45
C ALA A 218 -1.36 -10.21 -5.99
N LEU A 219 -0.25 -9.53 -5.75
CA LEU A 219 0.98 -10.16 -5.27
C LEU A 219 1.11 -10.23 -3.74
N ASP A 220 0.18 -9.62 -2.98
CA ASP A 220 0.27 -9.57 -1.52
C ASP A 220 0.13 -10.96 -0.86
N ARG A 221 -0.48 -11.92 -1.57
CA ARG A 221 -0.65 -13.28 -1.08
C ARG A 221 0.54 -14.20 -1.33
N LEU A 222 1.55 -13.77 -2.09
CA LEU A 222 2.76 -14.57 -2.27
C LEU A 222 3.44 -14.81 -0.92
N LEU A 223 3.86 -16.04 -0.72
CA LEU A 223 4.48 -16.48 0.52
C LEU A 223 6.00 -16.46 0.39
N LEU A 224 6.66 -15.70 1.24
CA LEU A 224 8.11 -15.65 1.26
C LEU A 224 8.65 -16.37 2.51
N PRO A 225 9.82 -17.00 2.43
CA PRO A 225 10.44 -17.63 3.58
C PRO A 225 10.57 -16.65 4.75
N ALA A 226 10.35 -17.09 5.97
CA ALA A 226 10.61 -16.26 7.15
C ALA A 226 12.07 -15.86 7.19
N LEU A 227 12.34 -14.59 7.52
CA LEU A 227 13.68 -14.16 7.85
C LEU A 227 14.05 -14.68 9.25
N PRO A 228 15.32 -15.04 9.49
CA PRO A 228 15.76 -15.37 10.84
C PRO A 228 15.46 -14.20 11.80
N PRO A 229 15.19 -14.43 13.08
CA PRO A 229 14.89 -13.34 14.01
C PRO A 229 16.01 -12.28 14.02
N ALA A 230 15.61 -11.01 13.97
CA ALA A 230 16.56 -9.91 14.01
C ALA A 230 17.15 -9.76 15.42
N ALA A 231 18.40 -9.32 15.49
CA ALA A 231 18.94 -8.75 16.71
C ALA A 231 18.07 -7.56 17.15
N GLN A 232 18.04 -7.26 18.45
CA GLN A 232 17.18 -6.17 18.95
C GLN A 232 17.54 -4.84 18.28
N ALA A 233 16.56 -4.24 17.61
CA ALA A 233 16.74 -2.92 17.03
C ALA A 233 17.02 -1.88 18.13
N THR A 234 17.91 -0.93 17.86
CA THR A 234 18.17 0.20 18.75
C THR A 234 16.92 1.04 18.99
N THR A 235 16.88 1.76 20.13
CA THR A 235 15.76 2.66 20.44
C THR A 235 15.46 3.66 19.32
N PRO A 236 16.46 4.35 18.71
CA PRO A 236 16.21 5.22 17.57
C PRO A 236 15.54 4.53 16.39
N LEU A 237 15.93 3.31 16.04
CA LEU A 237 15.31 2.56 14.95
C LEU A 237 13.85 2.17 15.27
N LYS A 238 13.57 1.76 16.51
CA LYS A 238 12.20 1.48 16.97
C LYS A 238 11.30 2.72 16.87
N LEU A 239 11.82 3.88 17.23
CA LEU A 239 11.09 5.15 17.12
C LEU A 239 10.89 5.55 15.66
N ALA A 240 11.92 5.42 14.83
CA ALA A 240 11.86 5.69 13.40
C ALA A 240 10.84 4.80 12.68
N ALA A 241 10.56 3.59 13.16
CA ALA A 241 9.54 2.70 12.61
C ALA A 241 8.11 3.30 12.63
N ASN A 242 7.85 4.24 13.53
CA ASN A 242 6.57 4.92 13.64
C ASN A 242 6.50 6.22 12.83
N LEU A 243 7.58 6.59 12.14
CA LEU A 243 7.62 7.73 11.24
C LEU A 243 7.39 7.28 9.79
N PRO A 244 6.89 8.16 8.90
CA PRO A 244 6.93 7.90 7.48
C PRO A 244 8.34 7.50 7.03
N ALA A 245 8.45 6.55 6.11
CA ALA A 245 9.73 5.96 5.70
C ALA A 245 10.78 6.99 5.29
N PHE A 246 10.35 8.08 4.64
CA PHE A 246 11.23 9.19 4.27
C PHE A 246 11.97 9.80 5.47
N TYR A 247 11.28 10.00 6.60
CA TYR A 247 11.88 10.59 7.79
C TYR A 247 12.80 9.63 8.52
N ALA A 248 12.45 8.36 8.53
CA ALA A 248 13.33 7.34 9.07
C ALA A 248 14.70 7.37 8.36
N LEU A 249 14.71 7.57 7.04
CA LEU A 249 15.93 7.72 6.25
C LEU A 249 16.70 9.00 6.54
N ARG A 250 16.00 10.10 6.81
CA ARG A 250 16.63 11.40 7.04
C ARG A 250 17.13 11.60 8.46
N LEU A 251 16.50 10.95 9.42
CA LEU A 251 16.85 11.03 10.83
C LEU A 251 17.98 10.09 11.24
N ASP A 252 18.22 9.05 10.45
CA ASP A 252 19.26 8.07 10.69
C ASP A 252 20.36 8.24 9.63
N PRO A 253 21.63 8.46 10.03
CA PRO A 253 22.73 8.56 9.07
C PRO A 253 22.74 7.32 8.18
N ALA A 254 23.10 7.53 6.91
CA ALA A 254 23.12 6.47 5.92
C ALA A 254 23.85 5.24 6.48
N PRO A 255 23.18 4.07 6.55
CA PRO A 255 23.82 2.86 7.04
C PRO A 255 24.96 2.51 6.11
N THR A 256 26.03 2.01 6.66
CA THR A 256 26.98 1.26 5.86
C THR A 256 26.23 0.04 5.30
N ILE A 257 26.32 -0.17 3.99
CA ILE A 257 25.68 -1.32 3.31
C ILE A 257 26.14 -2.66 3.92
N ASP A 258 27.19 -2.63 4.72
CA ASP A 258 27.88 -3.78 5.32
C ASP A 258 27.25 -4.29 6.62
N ASP A 259 26.23 -3.62 7.18
CA ASP A 259 25.58 -4.05 8.42
C ASP A 259 24.25 -4.78 8.14
N PRO A 260 24.24 -6.13 8.11
CA PRO A 260 23.05 -6.91 7.85
C PRO A 260 21.99 -6.74 8.96
N THR A 261 22.39 -6.44 10.20
CA THR A 261 21.45 -6.21 11.32
C THR A 261 20.65 -4.93 11.09
N LEU A 262 21.35 -3.86 10.69
CA LEU A 262 20.70 -2.59 10.39
C LEU A 262 19.81 -2.70 9.15
N LEU A 263 20.31 -3.34 8.08
CA LEU A 263 19.52 -3.55 6.85
C LEU A 263 18.24 -4.35 7.15
N ARG A 264 18.34 -5.40 7.96
CA ARG A 264 17.16 -6.18 8.39
C ARG A 264 16.17 -5.34 9.18
N ALA A 265 16.62 -4.58 10.19
CA ALA A 265 15.77 -3.72 10.98
C ALA A 265 15.01 -2.71 10.07
N ARG A 266 15.66 -2.19 9.06
CA ARG A 266 15.05 -1.29 8.08
C ARG A 266 14.07 -2.00 7.17
N LEU A 267 14.37 -3.20 6.73
CA LEU A 267 13.46 -4.02 5.93
C LEU A 267 12.16 -4.32 6.68
N GLU A 268 12.25 -4.69 7.96
CA GLU A 268 11.10 -4.93 8.83
C GLU A 268 10.27 -3.65 9.06
N GLN A 269 10.90 -2.49 9.06
CA GLN A 269 10.25 -1.20 9.22
C GLN A 269 9.67 -0.64 7.91
N GLY A 270 9.91 -1.29 6.77
CA GLY A 270 9.48 -0.79 5.46
C GLY A 270 10.21 0.46 4.99
N VAL A 271 11.37 0.75 5.58
CA VAL A 271 12.27 1.80 5.09
C VAL A 271 12.96 1.29 3.82
N PRO A 272 13.10 2.11 2.75
CA PRO A 272 13.43 1.61 1.42
C PRO A 272 14.89 1.15 1.28
N PRO A 273 15.20 -0.13 1.57
CA PRO A 273 16.57 -0.63 1.43
C PRO A 273 17.02 -0.66 -0.03
N ALA A 274 16.06 -0.74 -0.96
CA ALA A 274 16.35 -0.76 -2.39
C ALA A 274 17.14 0.45 -2.89
N LEU A 275 17.00 1.62 -2.24
CA LEU A 275 17.81 2.81 -2.56
C LEU A 275 19.29 2.60 -2.23
N TRP A 276 19.61 1.85 -1.18
CA TRP A 276 20.99 1.55 -0.79
C TRP A 276 21.55 0.35 -1.54
N LEU A 277 20.66 -0.51 -2.05
CA LEU A 277 21.02 -1.72 -2.79
C LEU A 277 21.23 -1.48 -4.29
N SER A 278 21.37 -0.23 -4.72
CA SER A 278 21.67 0.10 -6.11
C SER A 278 22.99 -0.52 -6.59
N ALA A 279 23.94 -0.73 -5.67
CA ALA A 279 25.21 -1.38 -5.94
C ALA A 279 25.58 -2.25 -4.73
N LEU A 280 25.19 -3.52 -4.76
CA LEU A 280 25.69 -4.49 -3.78
C LEU A 280 27.20 -4.71 -4.04
N PRO A 281 28.08 -4.58 -3.03
CA PRO A 281 29.49 -4.85 -3.22
C PRO A 281 29.73 -6.30 -3.62
N ALA A 282 30.70 -6.55 -4.49
CA ALA A 282 31.06 -7.90 -4.93
C ALA A 282 31.48 -8.82 -3.77
N SER A 283 31.90 -8.22 -2.63
CA SER A 283 32.29 -8.92 -1.39
C SER A 283 31.13 -9.07 -0.40
N ALA A 284 29.88 -8.82 -0.80
CA ALA A 284 28.74 -8.93 0.10
C ALA A 284 28.64 -10.32 0.71
N SER A 285 28.36 -10.38 2.03
CA SER A 285 28.10 -11.67 2.68
C SER A 285 26.84 -12.31 2.12
N PRO A 286 26.71 -13.66 2.18
CA PRO A 286 25.48 -14.35 1.76
C PRO A 286 24.23 -13.84 2.47
N GLU A 287 24.35 -13.47 3.74
CA GLU A 287 23.24 -12.90 4.50
C GLU A 287 22.84 -11.53 3.95
N LEU A 288 23.80 -10.67 3.64
CA LEU A 288 23.54 -9.36 3.04
C LEU A 288 22.88 -9.52 1.65
N ALA A 289 23.38 -10.45 0.84
CA ALA A 289 22.81 -10.74 -0.47
C ALA A 289 21.34 -11.20 -0.36
N ALA A 290 21.03 -12.09 0.58
CA ALA A 290 19.66 -12.57 0.83
C ALA A 290 18.73 -11.42 1.31
N LEU A 291 19.19 -10.55 2.19
CA LEU A 291 18.43 -9.38 2.64
C LEU A 291 18.18 -8.39 1.51
N ALA A 292 19.20 -8.14 0.67
CA ALA A 292 19.10 -7.31 -0.51
C ALA A 292 18.06 -7.84 -1.51
N GLN A 293 18.15 -9.13 -1.79
CA GLN A 293 17.19 -9.82 -2.66
C GLN A 293 15.76 -9.69 -2.12
N ARG A 294 15.60 -9.90 -0.81
CA ARG A 294 14.30 -9.76 -0.13
C ARG A 294 13.74 -8.35 -0.22
N ALA A 295 14.57 -7.34 0.00
CA ALA A 295 14.17 -5.93 -0.07
C ALA A 295 13.68 -5.54 -1.47
N LEU A 296 14.43 -5.94 -2.49
CA LEU A 296 14.05 -5.71 -3.90
C LEU A 296 12.77 -6.47 -4.26
N PHE A 297 12.65 -7.71 -3.79
CA PHE A 297 11.43 -8.50 -4.01
C PHE A 297 10.20 -7.80 -3.40
N GLN A 298 10.28 -7.34 -2.15
CA GLN A 298 9.18 -6.62 -1.48
C GLN A 298 8.83 -5.32 -2.21
N LEU A 299 9.81 -4.59 -2.73
CA LEU A 299 9.55 -3.40 -3.53
C LEU A 299 8.78 -3.76 -4.81
N GLY A 300 9.21 -4.77 -5.54
CA GLY A 300 8.51 -5.26 -6.73
C GLY A 300 7.09 -5.73 -6.42
N GLN A 301 6.89 -6.45 -5.31
CA GLN A 301 5.61 -6.95 -4.84
C GLN A 301 4.64 -5.81 -4.50
N MET A 302 5.10 -4.82 -3.73
CA MET A 302 4.29 -3.68 -3.30
C MET A 302 3.72 -2.88 -4.47
N TYR A 303 4.51 -2.71 -5.53
CA TYR A 303 4.16 -1.84 -6.66
C TYR A 303 3.87 -2.60 -7.96
N PHE A 304 3.89 -3.92 -7.92
CA PHE A 304 3.78 -4.75 -9.11
C PHE A 304 4.73 -4.29 -10.23
N TRP A 305 5.98 -4.16 -9.90
CA TRP A 305 7.00 -3.55 -10.73
C TRP A 305 8.13 -4.53 -11.06
N ALA A 306 8.33 -4.82 -12.35
CA ALA A 306 9.24 -5.86 -12.81
C ALA A 306 10.73 -5.57 -12.57
N GLU A 307 11.14 -4.29 -12.56
CA GLU A 307 12.56 -3.92 -12.44
C GLU A 307 13.18 -4.38 -11.10
N PRO A 308 12.57 -4.11 -9.92
CA PRO A 308 13.08 -4.66 -8.66
C PRO A 308 13.15 -6.19 -8.64
N PHE A 309 12.20 -6.88 -9.26
CA PHE A 309 12.24 -8.33 -9.40
C PHE A 309 13.43 -8.79 -10.26
N ALA A 310 13.68 -8.12 -11.39
CA ALA A 310 14.82 -8.44 -12.25
C ALA A 310 16.14 -8.25 -11.50
N ARG A 311 16.27 -7.18 -10.72
CA ARG A 311 17.45 -6.93 -9.86
C ARG A 311 17.56 -7.97 -8.75
N ALA A 312 16.46 -8.35 -8.10
CA ALA A 312 16.45 -9.41 -7.09
C ALA A 312 16.89 -10.76 -7.67
N ALA A 313 16.44 -11.07 -8.89
CA ALA A 313 16.80 -12.30 -9.61
C ALA A 313 18.28 -12.34 -10.05
N ALA A 314 18.92 -11.19 -10.20
CA ALA A 314 20.33 -11.06 -10.59
C ALA A 314 21.29 -11.14 -9.39
N ILE A 315 20.81 -11.09 -8.15
CA ILE A 315 21.65 -11.24 -6.96
C ILE A 315 22.08 -12.72 -6.85
N GLU A 316 23.38 -12.95 -6.87
CA GLU A 316 23.93 -14.30 -6.66
C GLU A 316 23.74 -14.72 -5.21
N THR A 317 23.17 -15.89 -5.02
CA THR A 317 22.96 -16.52 -3.71
C THR A 317 23.43 -17.97 -3.77
N PRO A 318 23.90 -18.55 -2.63
CA PRO A 318 24.34 -19.94 -2.62
C PRO A 318 23.22 -20.89 -3.07
N ALA A 319 23.51 -21.78 -4.01
CA ALA A 319 22.54 -22.78 -4.50
C ALA A 319 22.05 -23.74 -3.39
N SER A 320 22.82 -23.88 -2.32
CA SER A 320 22.45 -24.64 -1.11
C SER A 320 21.37 -23.96 -0.28
N ASP A 321 21.19 -22.62 -0.41
CA ASP A 321 20.14 -21.89 0.27
C ASP A 321 18.82 -22.02 -0.48
N ALA A 322 17.99 -22.92 -0.01
CA ALA A 322 16.67 -23.20 -0.60
C ALA A 322 15.72 -22.00 -0.51
N ASN A 323 15.84 -21.17 0.55
CA ASN A 323 15.02 -19.96 0.72
C ASN A 323 15.38 -18.91 -0.34
N ALA A 324 16.67 -18.65 -0.52
CA ALA A 324 17.15 -17.73 -1.55
C ALA A 324 16.82 -18.25 -2.97
N THR A 325 16.92 -19.57 -3.19
CA THR A 325 16.53 -20.20 -4.46
C THR A 325 15.05 -19.98 -4.77
N LEU A 326 14.16 -20.07 -3.77
CA LEU A 326 12.73 -19.78 -3.94
C LEU A 326 12.49 -18.33 -4.33
N VAL A 327 13.11 -17.38 -3.60
CA VAL A 327 12.97 -15.93 -3.89
C VAL A 327 13.49 -15.62 -5.29
N THR A 328 14.63 -16.20 -5.69
CA THR A 328 15.18 -16.06 -7.05
C THR A 328 14.21 -16.61 -8.10
N GLY A 329 13.62 -17.78 -7.87
CA GLY A 329 12.65 -18.39 -8.78
C GLY A 329 11.41 -17.51 -8.97
N LEU A 330 10.82 -17.03 -7.87
CA LEU A 330 9.71 -16.09 -7.91
C LEU A 330 10.07 -14.79 -8.63
N ALA A 331 11.22 -14.22 -8.30
CA ALA A 331 11.69 -12.97 -8.91
C ALA A 331 11.89 -13.11 -10.42
N LYS A 332 12.43 -14.25 -10.91
CA LYS A 332 12.56 -14.53 -12.34
C LYS A 332 11.22 -14.59 -13.06
N VAL A 333 10.20 -15.20 -12.46
CA VAL A 333 8.84 -15.22 -13.02
C VAL A 333 8.29 -13.81 -13.12
N LEU A 334 8.33 -13.05 -12.01
CA LEU A 334 7.72 -11.72 -11.89
C LEU A 334 8.50 -10.64 -12.65
N ALA A 335 9.78 -10.83 -12.92
CA ALA A 335 10.58 -9.94 -13.76
C ALA A 335 10.10 -9.86 -15.23
N ARG A 336 9.27 -10.80 -15.67
CA ARG A 336 8.60 -10.80 -16.98
C ARG A 336 7.37 -9.88 -17.01
N GLY A 337 6.98 -9.35 -15.87
CA GLY A 337 5.82 -8.47 -15.71
C GLY A 337 6.06 -7.05 -16.24
N PRO A 338 5.20 -6.12 -15.89
CA PRO A 338 5.25 -4.74 -16.40
C PRO A 338 6.47 -3.99 -15.88
N ARG A 339 7.10 -3.24 -16.78
CA ARG A 339 8.27 -2.43 -16.47
C ARG A 339 7.94 -1.12 -15.76
N ASN A 340 6.68 -0.72 -15.75
CA ASN A 340 6.25 0.54 -15.15
C ASN A 340 5.47 0.26 -13.86
N ALA A 341 5.95 0.79 -12.74
CA ALA A 341 5.20 0.78 -11.49
C ALA A 341 3.82 1.41 -11.70
N ALA A 342 2.81 0.86 -11.11
CA ALA A 342 1.41 1.30 -11.20
C ALA A 342 0.69 1.05 -12.56
N ALA A 343 1.37 0.73 -13.65
CA ALA A 343 0.70 0.54 -14.95
C ALA A 343 -0.33 -0.61 -14.96
N LEU A 344 -0.18 -1.60 -14.08
CA LEU A 344 -1.09 -2.74 -13.93
C LEU A 344 -1.80 -2.80 -12.58
N MET A 345 -1.77 -1.75 -11.80
CA MET A 345 -2.40 -1.76 -10.47
C MET A 345 -3.92 -1.79 -10.51
N LEU A 346 -4.52 -1.36 -11.62
CA LEU A 346 -5.96 -1.32 -11.78
C LEU A 346 -6.44 -2.40 -12.76
N GLY A 347 -7.60 -2.94 -12.47
CA GLY A 347 -8.26 -3.95 -13.28
C GLY A 347 -8.42 -5.30 -12.56
N PRO A 348 -8.98 -6.30 -13.23
CA PRO A 348 -9.21 -7.60 -12.64
C PRO A 348 -7.88 -8.24 -12.18
N PRO A 349 -7.89 -9.10 -11.16
CA PRO A 349 -6.69 -9.72 -10.59
C PRO A 349 -6.03 -10.75 -11.53
N THR A 350 -6.32 -10.68 -12.82
CA THR A 350 -5.72 -11.52 -13.84
C THR A 350 -4.35 -10.99 -14.24
N LEU A 351 -3.36 -11.85 -14.23
CA LEU A 351 -2.00 -11.54 -14.67
C LEU A 351 -1.81 -11.83 -16.15
N PRO A 352 -0.80 -11.18 -16.79
CA PRO A 352 -0.38 -11.55 -18.13
C PRO A 352 -0.03 -13.05 -18.24
N PRO A 353 -0.34 -13.71 -19.37
CA PRO A 353 -0.09 -15.15 -19.56
C PRO A 353 1.36 -15.57 -19.34
N GLU A 354 2.30 -14.66 -19.56
CA GLU A 354 3.74 -14.91 -19.38
C GLU A 354 4.10 -15.25 -17.93
N LEU A 355 3.30 -14.78 -16.97
CA LEU A 355 3.49 -15.05 -15.54
C LEU A 355 2.95 -16.43 -15.10
N ARG A 356 2.35 -17.20 -16.02
CA ARG A 356 1.95 -18.60 -15.75
C ARG A 356 3.12 -19.58 -15.78
N ASP A 357 4.24 -19.22 -16.39
CA ASP A 357 5.41 -20.11 -16.45
C ASP A 357 6.09 -20.21 -15.08
N THR A 358 5.60 -21.13 -14.29
CA THR A 358 6.09 -21.43 -12.93
C THR A 358 7.02 -22.65 -12.90
N THR A 359 7.60 -23.06 -14.04
CA THR A 359 8.42 -24.27 -14.17
C THR A 359 9.56 -24.34 -13.14
N ALA A 360 10.21 -23.20 -12.87
CA ALA A 360 11.28 -23.14 -11.87
C ALA A 360 10.78 -23.41 -10.44
N LEU A 361 9.58 -22.92 -10.09
CA LEU A 361 8.95 -23.15 -8.80
C LEU A 361 8.47 -24.60 -8.67
N ASP A 362 7.91 -25.16 -9.73
CA ASP A 362 7.47 -26.55 -9.79
C ASP A 362 8.66 -27.52 -9.62
N ALA A 363 9.78 -27.21 -10.25
CA ALA A 363 11.02 -27.97 -10.09
C ALA A 363 11.55 -27.89 -8.65
N LEU A 364 11.51 -26.71 -8.02
CA LEU A 364 11.93 -26.51 -6.65
C LEU A 364 11.02 -27.27 -5.66
N ALA A 365 9.71 -27.19 -5.83
CA ALA A 365 8.74 -27.93 -5.01
C ALA A 365 9.00 -29.42 -5.08
N LYS A 366 9.23 -29.97 -6.28
CA LYS A 366 9.55 -31.38 -6.51
C LYS A 366 10.91 -31.80 -5.89
N ALA A 367 11.92 -30.94 -6.03
CA ALA A 367 13.28 -31.23 -5.54
C ALA A 367 13.38 -31.24 -4.01
N LYS A 368 12.58 -30.39 -3.32
CA LYS A 368 12.56 -30.27 -1.86
C LYS A 368 11.55 -31.18 -1.15
N GLY A 369 10.73 -31.90 -1.90
CA GLY A 369 9.81 -32.90 -1.38
C GLY A 369 8.70 -32.30 -0.51
N GLN A 370 8.63 -32.68 0.78
CA GLN A 370 7.56 -32.24 1.70
C GLN A 370 8.01 -31.17 2.71
N GLY A 371 9.17 -30.55 2.50
CA GLY A 371 9.68 -29.51 3.40
C GLY A 371 8.96 -28.15 3.26
N PRO A 372 9.15 -27.23 4.20
CA PRO A 372 8.50 -25.91 4.20
C PRO A 372 8.72 -25.13 2.89
N VAL A 373 9.93 -25.17 2.33
CA VAL A 373 10.25 -24.48 1.07
C VAL A 373 9.48 -25.08 -0.10
N ALA A 374 9.26 -26.40 -0.10
CA ALA A 374 8.43 -27.07 -1.11
C ALA A 374 6.98 -26.60 -1.00
N GLY A 375 6.45 -26.45 0.23
CA GLY A 375 5.11 -25.91 0.48
C GLY A 375 4.94 -24.50 -0.04
N LEU A 376 5.92 -23.62 0.23
CA LEU A 376 5.93 -22.26 -0.29
C LEU A 376 5.98 -22.24 -1.83
N ALA A 377 6.88 -22.99 -2.45
CA ALA A 377 7.01 -23.06 -3.90
C ALA A 377 5.74 -23.62 -4.59
N GLU A 378 5.12 -24.64 -4.00
CA GLU A 378 3.87 -25.21 -4.50
C GLU A 378 2.71 -24.22 -4.41
N PHE A 379 2.61 -23.51 -3.27
CA PHE A 379 1.62 -22.48 -3.05
C PHE A 379 1.75 -21.35 -4.08
N ASP A 380 2.95 -20.76 -4.19
CA ASP A 380 3.18 -19.60 -5.05
C ASP A 380 3.01 -19.94 -6.53
N ALA A 381 3.45 -21.13 -6.94
CA ALA A 381 3.23 -21.60 -8.30
C ALA A 381 1.73 -21.76 -8.61
N ALA A 382 0.97 -22.38 -7.70
CA ALA A 382 -0.48 -22.51 -7.85
C ALA A 382 -1.16 -21.15 -7.87
N TYR A 383 -0.75 -20.25 -6.98
CA TYR A 383 -1.31 -18.90 -6.87
C TYR A 383 -1.09 -18.07 -8.13
N LEU A 384 0.14 -18.00 -8.64
CA LEU A 384 0.46 -17.26 -9.88
C LEU A 384 -0.30 -17.82 -11.10
N ARG A 385 -0.43 -19.12 -11.20
CA ARG A 385 -1.24 -19.76 -12.27
C ARG A 385 -2.72 -19.38 -12.11
N GLY A 386 -3.24 -19.41 -10.90
CA GLY A 386 -4.64 -19.03 -10.59
C GLY A 386 -4.97 -17.57 -10.92
N LEU A 387 -3.98 -16.68 -10.89
CA LEU A 387 -4.14 -15.28 -11.33
C LEU A 387 -4.17 -15.09 -12.85
N ALA A 388 -3.79 -16.12 -13.61
CA ALA A 388 -3.81 -16.13 -15.07
C ALA A 388 -4.45 -17.42 -15.61
N PRO A 389 -5.69 -17.76 -15.21
CA PRO A 389 -6.30 -19.03 -15.56
C PRO A 389 -6.58 -19.15 -17.07
N PRO A 390 -6.54 -20.35 -17.63
CA PRO A 390 -7.09 -20.60 -18.95
C PRO A 390 -8.61 -20.40 -18.93
N ALA A 391 -9.18 -20.02 -20.06
CA ALA A 391 -10.63 -19.87 -20.17
C ALA A 391 -11.35 -21.22 -20.02
N ASN A 392 -12.39 -21.25 -19.19
CA ASN A 392 -13.35 -22.37 -19.08
C ASN A 392 -12.73 -23.78 -18.90
N ASP A 393 -11.69 -23.91 -18.09
CA ASP A 393 -11.03 -25.20 -17.83
C ASP A 393 -11.27 -25.71 -16.39
N PRO A 394 -12.28 -26.55 -16.14
CA PRO A 394 -12.51 -27.15 -14.83
C PRO A 394 -11.36 -28.07 -14.36
N ALA A 395 -10.62 -28.70 -15.28
CA ALA A 395 -9.51 -29.59 -14.93
C ALA A 395 -8.34 -28.78 -14.35
N PHE A 396 -8.08 -27.61 -14.89
CA PHE A 396 -7.12 -26.66 -14.33
C PHE A 396 -7.44 -26.33 -12.86
N TRP A 397 -8.68 -25.97 -12.55
CA TRP A 397 -9.06 -25.61 -11.18
C TRP A 397 -9.03 -26.79 -10.21
N LYS A 398 -9.34 -27.99 -10.68
CA LYS A 398 -9.14 -29.23 -9.91
C LYS A 398 -7.66 -29.43 -9.56
N GLU A 399 -6.76 -29.19 -10.50
CA GLU A 399 -5.32 -29.25 -10.25
C GLU A 399 -4.88 -28.19 -9.24
N GLN A 400 -5.30 -26.92 -9.41
CA GLN A 400 -4.95 -25.85 -8.48
C GLN A 400 -5.42 -26.17 -7.06
N ARG A 401 -6.64 -26.67 -6.88
CA ARG A 401 -7.13 -27.13 -5.58
C ARG A 401 -6.18 -28.16 -4.96
N ALA A 402 -5.85 -29.21 -5.70
CA ALA A 402 -4.95 -30.25 -5.20
C ALA A 402 -3.56 -29.70 -4.81
N ARG A 403 -3.07 -28.70 -5.53
CA ARG A 403 -1.81 -28.02 -5.23
C ARG A 403 -1.90 -27.23 -3.93
N PHE A 404 -2.95 -26.43 -3.72
CA PHE A 404 -3.16 -25.71 -2.45
C PHE A 404 -3.32 -26.65 -1.26
N GLU A 405 -4.01 -27.79 -1.44
CA GLU A 405 -4.15 -28.79 -0.39
C GLU A 405 -2.80 -29.45 -0.01
N ARG A 406 -1.92 -29.70 -1.01
CA ARG A 406 -0.55 -30.17 -0.74
C ARG A 406 0.29 -29.11 -0.04
N ALA A 407 0.24 -27.86 -0.53
CA ALA A 407 0.93 -26.74 0.08
C ALA A 407 0.50 -26.55 1.54
N GLN A 408 -0.81 -26.58 1.83
CA GLN A 408 -1.34 -26.47 3.19
C GLN A 408 -0.70 -27.46 4.17
N LYS A 409 -0.49 -28.71 3.72
CA LYS A 409 0.12 -29.76 4.56
C LYS A 409 1.60 -29.54 4.82
N ALA A 410 2.29 -28.87 3.90
CA ALA A 410 3.73 -28.64 3.98
C ALA A 410 4.09 -27.30 4.65
N LEU A 411 3.17 -26.35 4.69
CA LEU A 411 3.35 -25.05 5.35
C LEU A 411 3.34 -25.20 6.88
N VAL A 412 4.17 -24.44 7.56
CA VAL A 412 4.37 -24.56 9.02
C VAL A 412 3.60 -23.53 9.86
N ASP A 413 3.31 -22.37 9.31
CA ASP A 413 2.60 -21.32 10.03
C ASP A 413 1.09 -21.35 9.75
N LYS A 414 0.29 -21.08 10.80
CA LYS A 414 -1.17 -21.13 10.71
C LYS A 414 -1.78 -20.14 9.71
N PRO A 415 -1.32 -18.88 9.61
CA PRO A 415 -1.84 -17.94 8.62
C PRO A 415 -1.64 -18.42 7.18
N SER A 416 -0.46 -18.92 6.83
CA SER A 416 -0.19 -19.46 5.49
C SER A 416 -1.02 -20.72 5.20
N GLN A 417 -1.19 -21.61 6.19
CA GLN A 417 -2.08 -22.77 6.08
C GLN A 417 -3.54 -22.36 5.84
N ALA A 418 -4.02 -21.35 6.56
CA ALA A 418 -5.38 -20.83 6.37
C ALA A 418 -5.55 -20.22 4.98
N ASN A 419 -4.57 -19.43 4.51
CA ASN A 419 -4.59 -18.85 3.16
C ASN A 419 -4.63 -19.93 2.08
N ALA A 420 -3.86 -21.01 2.23
CA ALA A 420 -3.88 -22.16 1.31
C ALA A 420 -5.25 -22.87 1.32
N ALA A 421 -5.87 -23.06 2.49
CA ALA A 421 -7.19 -23.66 2.61
C ALA A 421 -8.28 -22.80 1.94
N ASP A 422 -8.24 -21.50 2.11
CA ASP A 422 -9.19 -20.56 1.49
C ASP A 422 -9.08 -20.58 -0.03
N LEU A 423 -7.85 -20.63 -0.56
CA LEU A 423 -7.62 -20.73 -2.01
C LEU A 423 -7.99 -22.11 -2.58
N ALA A 424 -7.79 -23.20 -1.83
CA ALA A 424 -8.26 -24.52 -2.22
C ALA A 424 -9.79 -24.55 -2.33
N LYS A 425 -10.49 -23.92 -1.37
CA LYS A 425 -11.95 -23.77 -1.41
C LYS A 425 -12.41 -22.95 -2.60
N ALA A 426 -11.79 -21.78 -2.82
CA ALA A 426 -12.11 -20.92 -3.95
C ALA A 426 -11.91 -21.65 -5.32
N ALA A 427 -10.83 -22.44 -5.44
CA ALA A 427 -10.59 -23.25 -6.62
C ALA A 427 -11.67 -24.34 -6.81
N ALA A 428 -12.12 -24.98 -5.72
CA ALA A 428 -13.20 -25.96 -5.78
C ALA A 428 -14.55 -25.34 -6.19
N ASP A 429 -14.86 -24.14 -5.66
CA ASP A 429 -16.08 -23.42 -6.02
C ASP A 429 -16.06 -23.01 -7.50
N THR A 430 -14.92 -22.54 -8.02
CA THR A 430 -14.75 -22.19 -9.43
C THR A 430 -14.86 -23.44 -10.33
N GLU A 431 -14.23 -24.55 -9.95
CA GLU A 431 -14.37 -25.84 -10.66
C GLU A 431 -15.84 -26.25 -10.79
N LYS A 432 -16.58 -26.14 -9.68
CA LYS A 432 -18.01 -26.49 -9.64
C LYS A 432 -18.85 -25.58 -10.52
N GLU A 433 -18.59 -24.28 -10.52
CA GLU A 433 -19.31 -23.31 -11.36
C GLU A 433 -19.09 -23.60 -12.85
N LEU A 434 -17.84 -23.85 -13.26
CA LEU A 434 -17.48 -24.16 -14.65
C LEU A 434 -18.07 -25.48 -15.16
N ARG A 435 -18.44 -26.40 -14.26
CA ARG A 435 -19.09 -27.69 -14.62
C ARG A 435 -20.60 -27.57 -14.77
N LYS A 436 -21.21 -26.45 -14.38
CA LYS A 436 -22.64 -26.24 -14.58
C LYS A 436 -22.92 -26.09 -16.07
N PRO A 437 -23.97 -26.74 -16.60
CA PRO A 437 -24.38 -26.52 -17.98
C PRO A 437 -24.71 -25.03 -18.17
N ALA A 438 -24.28 -24.46 -19.29
CA ALA A 438 -24.68 -23.12 -19.67
C ALA A 438 -26.22 -23.05 -19.60
N LYS A 439 -26.75 -22.11 -18.83
CA LYS A 439 -28.20 -21.86 -18.83
C LYS A 439 -28.60 -21.52 -20.27
N PRO A 440 -29.67 -22.18 -20.79
CA PRO A 440 -30.12 -21.92 -22.13
C PRO A 440 -30.54 -20.46 -22.36
#